data_cb3bb46633fee02655d8e76cd3c277a0
#
_entry.id   cb3bb46633fee02655d8e76cd3c277a0
#
_cell.length_a   1.000
_cell.length_b   1.000
_cell.length_c   1.000
_cell.angle_alpha   90.00
_cell.angle_beta   90.00
_cell.angle_gamma   90.00
#
_symmetry.space_group_name_H-M   'P 1'
#
loop_
_entity.id
_entity.type
_entity.pdbx_description
1 polymer ?
#
loop_
_entity_poly.entity_id
_entity_poly.type
_entity_poly.pdbx_seq_one_letter_code
_entity_poly.pdbx_strand_id
1 'polypeptide(L)'
;RHTRCADVTGVQTCALPIFEAMGNRIFHMGPLGSSSIIKVITNMLAFIHLKACGEALMLAKRGGLDLGQAWHAIAASSGNSFVHETEGALILNGSYDIAFSLDLALKDLGFALGFGKEFGVPLELASMTNQTYVAAKAAYGGDAQSPMIAKLLEDLLGTDLRAPGFPARLE
;
A
#
# COMPACT_ATOMS: atom_id res chain seq x y z
N ARG A 1 -4.39 15.65 40.91
CA ARG A 1 -4.89 14.27 40.73
C ARG A 1 -3.76 13.47 40.09
N HIS A 2 -3.08 12.64 40.88
CA HIS A 2 -2.07 11.73 40.36
C HIS A 2 -2.76 10.61 39.57
N THR A 3 -2.67 10.64 38.27
CA THR A 3 -3.08 9.52 37.41
C THR A 3 -2.08 8.40 37.65
N ARG A 4 -2.51 7.31 38.25
CA ARG A 4 -1.67 6.12 38.42
C ARG A 4 -1.39 5.52 37.04
N CYS A 5 -0.15 5.59 36.58
CA CYS A 5 0.30 4.91 35.36
C CYS A 5 0.38 3.36 35.51
N ALA A 6 -0.45 2.78 36.36
CA ALA A 6 -0.42 1.33 36.65
C ALA A 6 -1.31 0.51 35.70
N ASP A 7 -2.32 1.14 35.08
CA ASP A 7 -3.16 0.48 34.08
C ASP A 7 -2.66 0.83 32.68
N VAL A 8 -2.81 -0.08 31.73
CA VAL A 8 -2.49 0.14 30.29
C VAL A 8 -3.18 1.41 29.79
N THR A 9 -4.39 1.70 30.27
CA THR A 9 -5.16 2.93 30.02
C THR A 9 -4.46 4.18 30.56
N GLY A 10 -3.82 4.10 31.71
CA GLY A 10 -3.08 5.22 32.32
C GLY A 10 -1.82 5.60 31.54
N VAL A 11 -1.07 4.61 31.04
CA VAL A 11 0.12 4.82 30.19
C VAL A 11 -0.26 5.49 28.88
N GLN A 12 -1.38 5.10 28.28
CA GLN A 12 -1.89 5.73 27.05
C GLN A 12 -2.31 7.17 27.27
N THR A 13 -2.97 7.48 28.39
CA THR A 13 -3.35 8.86 28.74
C THR A 13 -2.11 9.75 28.95
N CYS A 14 -1.04 9.22 29.52
CA CYS A 14 0.22 9.97 29.68
C CYS A 14 0.95 10.18 28.34
N ALA A 15 0.82 9.27 27.39
CA ALA A 15 1.46 9.35 26.08
C ALA A 15 0.61 10.12 25.03
N LEU A 16 -0.67 10.36 25.30
CA LEU A 16 -1.60 10.98 24.37
C LEU A 16 -1.12 12.33 23.81
N PRO A 17 -0.59 13.28 24.62
CA PRO A 17 -0.08 14.54 24.08
C PRO A 17 1.09 14.37 23.11
N ILE A 18 1.90 13.33 23.30
CA ILE A 18 3.00 13.00 22.37
C ILE A 18 2.42 12.47 21.06
N PHE A 19 1.44 11.58 21.12
CA PHE A 19 0.79 11.04 19.92
C PHE A 19 0.02 12.13 19.16
N GLU A 20 -0.65 13.05 19.86
CA GLU A 20 -1.34 14.19 19.26
C GLU A 20 -0.39 15.14 18.51
N ALA A 21 0.85 15.28 18.98
CA ALA A 21 1.90 16.02 18.26
C ALA A 21 2.45 15.27 17.04
N MET A 22 2.28 13.95 16.95
CA MET A 22 2.81 13.10 15.89
C MET A 22 1.79 12.73 14.81
N GLY A 23 0.49 12.85 15.09
CA GLY A 23 -0.55 12.42 14.15
C GLY A 23 -1.92 13.00 14.44
N ASN A 24 -2.70 13.18 13.38
CA ASN A 24 -4.04 13.78 13.44
C ASN A 24 -5.13 12.79 13.93
N ARG A 25 -4.86 11.49 13.90
CA ARG A 25 -5.79 10.44 14.31
C ARG A 25 -5.06 9.38 15.11
N ILE A 26 -5.53 9.13 16.32
CA ILE A 26 -4.96 8.17 17.25
C ILE A 26 -5.99 7.08 17.53
N PHE A 27 -5.61 5.83 17.29
CA PHE A 27 -6.47 4.68 17.54
C PHE A 27 -5.83 3.75 18.58
N HIS A 28 -6.53 3.50 19.67
CA HIS A 28 -6.15 2.46 20.61
C HIS A 28 -6.64 1.10 20.10
N MET A 29 -5.70 0.25 19.66
CA MET A 29 -6.01 -1.03 19.02
C MET A 29 -6.20 -2.21 19.99
N GLY A 30 -5.99 -2.00 21.30
CA GLY A 30 -6.14 -3.04 22.31
C GLY A 30 -4.81 -3.44 22.99
N PRO A 31 -4.67 -4.69 23.45
CA PRO A 31 -3.50 -5.17 24.17
C PRO A 31 -2.19 -5.04 23.37
N LEU A 32 -1.06 -5.23 24.06
CA LEU A 32 0.27 -5.23 23.45
C LEU A 32 0.30 -6.18 22.24
N GLY A 33 0.83 -5.70 21.13
CA GLY A 33 0.88 -6.43 19.84
C GLY A 33 -0.25 -6.10 18.87
N SER A 34 -1.42 -5.62 19.33
CA SER A 34 -2.56 -5.31 18.45
C SER A 34 -2.21 -4.26 17.38
N SER A 35 -1.40 -3.26 17.72
CA SER A 35 -0.94 -2.24 16.77
C SER A 35 -0.02 -2.81 15.69
N SER A 36 0.75 -3.85 16.01
CA SER A 36 1.58 -4.55 15.01
C SER A 36 0.73 -5.33 14.02
N ILE A 37 -0.32 -6.00 14.51
CA ILE A 37 -1.24 -6.77 13.67
C ILE A 37 -1.96 -5.82 12.69
N ILE A 38 -2.56 -4.73 13.19
CA ILE A 38 -3.27 -3.80 12.30
C ILE A 38 -2.33 -3.13 11.28
N LYS A 39 -1.08 -2.80 11.67
CA LYS A 39 -0.08 -2.27 10.74
C LYS A 39 0.21 -3.25 9.60
N VAL A 40 0.36 -4.54 9.89
CA VAL A 40 0.57 -5.57 8.87
C VAL A 40 -0.66 -5.70 7.96
N ILE A 41 -1.87 -5.66 8.52
CA ILE A 41 -3.13 -5.70 7.75
C ILE A 41 -3.24 -4.50 6.80
N THR A 42 -2.95 -3.29 7.27
CA THR A 42 -3.05 -2.08 6.42
C THR A 42 -2.04 -2.10 5.28
N ASN A 43 -0.81 -2.58 5.52
CA ASN A 43 0.19 -2.71 4.48
C ASN A 43 -0.17 -3.83 3.47
N MET A 44 -0.67 -4.96 3.95
CA MET A 44 -1.20 -6.02 3.08
C MET A 44 -2.27 -5.49 2.11
N LEU A 45 -3.23 -4.71 2.65
CA LEU A 45 -4.28 -4.09 1.82
C LEU A 45 -3.68 -3.08 0.83
N ALA A 46 -2.73 -2.25 1.24
CA ALA A 46 -2.06 -1.30 0.35
C ALA A 46 -1.40 -2.01 -0.85
N PHE A 47 -0.70 -3.12 -0.62
CA PHE A 47 -0.07 -3.88 -1.71
C PHE A 47 -1.07 -4.56 -2.64
N ILE A 48 -2.19 -5.07 -2.11
CA ILE A 48 -3.29 -5.60 -2.92
C ILE A 48 -3.92 -4.50 -3.77
N HIS A 49 -4.19 -3.34 -3.18
CA HIS A 49 -4.72 -2.17 -3.89
C HIS A 49 -3.76 -1.68 -4.98
N LEU A 50 -2.46 -1.68 -4.72
CA LEU A 50 -1.46 -1.27 -5.69
C LEU A 50 -1.43 -2.20 -6.91
N LYS A 51 -1.48 -3.51 -6.68
CA LYS A 51 -1.61 -4.49 -7.76
C LYS A 51 -2.89 -4.27 -8.56
N ALA A 52 -4.03 -4.13 -7.89
CA ALA A 52 -5.33 -3.87 -8.51
C ALA A 52 -5.35 -2.56 -9.30
N CYS A 53 -4.72 -1.49 -8.77
CA CYS A 53 -4.57 -0.21 -9.45
C CYS A 53 -3.80 -0.35 -10.78
N GLY A 54 -2.67 -1.06 -10.76
CA GLY A 54 -1.88 -1.31 -11.98
C GLY A 54 -2.68 -2.07 -13.04
N GLU A 55 -3.43 -3.11 -12.63
CA GLU A 55 -4.28 -3.89 -13.53
C GLU A 55 -5.44 -3.03 -14.09
N ALA A 56 -6.09 -2.22 -13.25
CA ALA A 56 -7.19 -1.35 -13.67
C ALA A 56 -6.73 -0.28 -14.67
N LEU A 57 -5.62 0.39 -14.40
CA LEU A 57 -5.04 1.40 -15.31
C LEU A 57 -4.60 0.75 -16.63
N MET A 58 -4.02 -0.44 -16.59
CA MET A 58 -3.63 -1.17 -17.81
C MET A 58 -4.86 -1.60 -18.62
N LEU A 59 -5.91 -2.05 -17.97
CA LEU A 59 -7.18 -2.39 -18.65
C LEU A 59 -7.79 -1.14 -19.30
N ALA A 60 -7.81 0.00 -18.61
CA ALA A 60 -8.28 1.28 -19.15
C ALA A 60 -7.48 1.68 -20.40
N LYS A 61 -6.14 1.60 -20.33
CA LYS A 61 -5.26 1.91 -21.47
C LYS A 61 -5.51 0.99 -22.67
N ARG A 62 -5.60 -0.31 -22.46
CA ARG A 62 -5.86 -1.28 -23.53
C ARG A 62 -7.28 -1.17 -24.08
N GLY A 63 -8.23 -0.67 -23.29
CA GLY A 63 -9.57 -0.31 -23.70
C GLY A 63 -9.68 1.02 -24.46
N GLY A 64 -8.55 1.73 -24.65
CA GLY A 64 -8.50 2.99 -25.42
C GLY A 64 -8.94 4.22 -24.63
N LEU A 65 -9.02 4.13 -23.29
CA LEU A 65 -9.39 5.27 -22.46
C LEU A 65 -8.20 6.21 -22.22
N ASP A 66 -8.46 7.49 -22.07
CA ASP A 66 -7.48 8.43 -21.52
C ASP A 66 -7.19 8.07 -20.06
N LEU A 67 -5.91 7.86 -19.74
CA LEU A 67 -5.51 7.39 -18.41
C LEU A 67 -5.73 8.43 -17.32
N GLY A 68 -5.60 9.72 -17.62
CA GLY A 68 -5.87 10.78 -16.66
C GLY A 68 -7.36 10.83 -16.31
N GLN A 69 -8.24 10.76 -17.29
CA GLN A 69 -9.69 10.69 -17.07
C GLN A 69 -10.09 9.39 -16.34
N ALA A 70 -9.49 8.25 -16.69
CA ALA A 70 -9.74 6.98 -16.04
C ALA A 70 -9.33 7.03 -14.55
N TRP A 71 -8.18 7.61 -14.24
CA TRP A 71 -7.73 7.81 -12.87
C TRP A 71 -8.73 8.64 -12.06
N HIS A 72 -9.18 9.78 -12.59
CA HIS A 72 -10.18 10.63 -11.92
C HIS A 72 -11.54 9.93 -11.74
N ALA A 73 -11.97 9.16 -12.74
CA ALA A 73 -13.22 8.40 -12.66
C ALA A 73 -13.15 7.31 -11.58
N ILE A 74 -12.03 6.60 -11.46
CA ILE A 74 -11.80 5.62 -10.40
C ILE A 74 -11.77 6.32 -9.04
N ALA A 75 -11.05 7.44 -8.89
CA ALA A 75 -10.99 8.21 -7.66
C ALA A 75 -12.39 8.67 -7.18
N ALA A 76 -13.31 8.94 -8.09
CA ALA A 76 -14.68 9.35 -7.79
C ALA A 76 -15.65 8.18 -7.59
N SER A 77 -15.19 6.93 -7.65
CA SER A 77 -16.02 5.73 -7.61
C SER A 77 -15.73 4.83 -6.39
N SER A 78 -16.50 3.76 -6.24
CA SER A 78 -16.25 2.71 -5.23
C SER A 78 -14.94 1.93 -5.45
N GLY A 79 -14.31 2.06 -6.61
CA GLY A 79 -13.00 1.47 -6.90
C GLY A 79 -11.82 2.26 -6.33
N ASN A 80 -12.07 3.41 -5.70
CA ASN A 80 -11.03 4.25 -5.12
C ASN A 80 -10.31 3.59 -3.93
N SER A 81 -9.07 3.98 -3.74
CA SER A 81 -8.27 3.68 -2.55
C SER A 81 -7.24 4.78 -2.32
N PHE A 82 -6.72 4.89 -1.10
CA PHE A 82 -5.61 5.80 -0.81
C PHE A 82 -4.41 5.54 -1.74
N VAL A 83 -4.12 4.26 -2.02
CA VAL A 83 -3.04 3.84 -2.93
C VAL A 83 -3.30 4.28 -4.38
N HIS A 84 -4.56 4.27 -4.84
CA HIS A 84 -4.91 4.78 -6.16
C HIS A 84 -4.58 6.27 -6.29
N GLU A 85 -4.89 7.06 -5.26
CA GLU A 85 -4.65 8.51 -5.26
C GLU A 85 -3.16 8.87 -5.11
N THR A 86 -2.37 8.04 -4.44
CA THR A 86 -0.95 8.25 -4.17
C THR A 86 -0.07 7.52 -5.17
N GLU A 87 0.17 6.23 -4.99
CA GLU A 87 1.04 5.44 -5.85
C GLU A 87 0.54 5.33 -7.30
N GLY A 88 -0.78 5.34 -7.50
CA GLY A 88 -1.37 5.40 -8.85
C GLY A 88 -0.94 6.63 -9.63
N ALA A 89 -0.87 7.78 -8.97
CA ALA A 89 -0.36 9.02 -9.56
C ALA A 89 1.13 8.90 -9.95
N LEU A 90 1.95 8.25 -9.10
CA LEU A 90 3.37 8.03 -9.38
C LEU A 90 3.62 7.03 -10.52
N ILE A 91 2.74 6.04 -10.68
CA ILE A 91 2.74 5.15 -11.86
C ILE A 91 2.45 5.96 -13.12
N LEU A 92 1.43 6.81 -13.11
CA LEU A 92 1.06 7.64 -14.26
C LEU A 92 2.11 8.69 -14.61
N ASN A 93 2.86 9.19 -13.65
CA ASN A 93 4.03 10.03 -13.89
C ASN A 93 5.22 9.22 -14.43
N GLY A 94 5.39 7.98 -13.99
CA GLY A 94 6.51 7.11 -14.31
C GLY A 94 7.70 7.19 -13.39
N SER A 95 7.59 7.92 -12.27
CA SER A 95 8.64 7.97 -11.24
C SER A 95 8.66 6.73 -10.36
N TYR A 96 7.48 6.18 -10.05
CA TYR A 96 7.26 5.11 -9.07
C TYR A 96 7.80 5.42 -7.66
N ASP A 97 8.23 6.68 -7.39
CA ASP A 97 9.02 7.08 -6.22
C ASP A 97 8.14 7.31 -4.98
N ILE A 98 7.85 6.22 -4.25
CA ILE A 98 7.11 6.23 -2.97
C ILE A 98 8.02 6.13 -1.73
N ALA A 99 9.33 6.02 -1.92
CA ALA A 99 10.29 5.76 -0.85
C ALA A 99 10.02 4.45 -0.07
N PHE A 100 9.50 3.43 -0.75
CA PHE A 100 9.19 2.11 -0.17
C PHE A 100 9.58 1.01 -1.15
N SER A 101 10.57 0.17 -0.78
CA SER A 101 11.18 -0.81 -1.68
C SER A 101 10.36 -2.10 -1.81
N LEU A 102 10.65 -2.86 -2.89
CA LEU A 102 10.10 -4.21 -3.09
C LEU A 102 10.47 -5.17 -1.95
N ASP A 103 11.68 -5.05 -1.39
CA ASP A 103 12.11 -5.87 -0.26
C ASP A 103 11.31 -5.58 1.01
N LEU A 104 10.99 -4.31 1.28
CA LEU A 104 10.13 -3.93 2.39
C LEU A 104 8.71 -4.45 2.20
N ALA A 105 8.17 -4.38 0.97
CA ALA A 105 6.85 -4.90 0.67
C ALA A 105 6.78 -6.43 0.84
N LEU A 106 7.77 -7.16 0.33
CA LEU A 106 7.87 -8.62 0.50
C LEU A 106 7.98 -9.03 1.96
N LYS A 107 8.76 -8.30 2.76
CA LYS A 107 8.87 -8.53 4.20
C LYS A 107 7.49 -8.39 4.87
N ASP A 108 6.77 -7.31 4.60
CA ASP A 108 5.49 -7.05 5.24
C ASP A 108 4.39 -8.02 4.77
N LEU A 109 4.37 -8.39 3.48
CA LEU A 109 3.51 -9.46 2.97
C LEU A 109 3.83 -10.82 3.60
N GLY A 110 5.10 -11.09 3.86
CA GLY A 110 5.54 -12.29 4.58
C GLY A 110 4.97 -12.36 5.99
N PHE A 111 4.93 -11.24 6.73
CA PHE A 111 4.27 -11.17 8.04
C PHE A 111 2.76 -11.41 7.93
N ALA A 112 2.09 -10.83 6.94
CA ALA A 112 0.65 -11.05 6.74
C ALA A 112 0.34 -12.52 6.48
N LEU A 113 1.10 -13.18 5.60
CA LEU A 113 0.95 -14.61 5.30
C LEU A 113 1.26 -15.48 6.52
N GLY A 114 2.24 -15.07 7.35
CA GLY A 114 2.55 -15.70 8.64
C GLY A 114 1.35 -15.64 9.58
N PHE A 115 0.75 -14.46 9.76
CA PHE A 115 -0.46 -14.29 10.58
C PHE A 115 -1.65 -15.08 10.01
N GLY A 116 -1.80 -15.14 8.68
CA GLY A 116 -2.83 -15.96 8.06
C GLY A 116 -2.71 -17.44 8.47
N LYS A 117 -1.49 -17.99 8.48
CA LYS A 117 -1.23 -19.36 8.94
C LYS A 117 -1.49 -19.53 10.44
N GLU A 118 -1.01 -18.59 11.25
CA GLU A 118 -1.14 -18.64 12.71
C GLU A 118 -2.64 -18.57 13.13
N PHE A 119 -3.40 -17.70 12.50
CA PHE A 119 -4.80 -17.46 12.84
C PHE A 119 -5.79 -18.36 12.06
N GLY A 120 -5.29 -19.21 11.15
CA GLY A 120 -6.14 -20.08 10.33
C GLY A 120 -6.98 -19.33 9.30
N VAL A 121 -6.52 -18.18 8.81
CA VAL A 121 -7.21 -17.35 7.82
C VAL A 121 -6.57 -17.55 6.44
N PRO A 122 -7.30 -18.07 5.44
CA PRO A 122 -6.78 -18.16 4.07
C PRO A 122 -6.66 -16.76 3.46
N LEU A 123 -5.45 -16.42 2.97
CA LEU A 123 -5.13 -15.11 2.39
C LEU A 123 -4.79 -15.26 0.89
N GLU A 124 -5.78 -15.59 0.07
CA GLU A 124 -5.60 -15.84 -1.37
C GLU A 124 -5.08 -14.61 -2.12
N LEU A 125 -5.71 -13.45 -1.93
CA LEU A 125 -5.28 -12.20 -2.60
C LEU A 125 -3.88 -11.77 -2.17
N ALA A 126 -3.57 -11.85 -0.87
CA ALA A 126 -2.23 -11.53 -0.37
C ALA A 126 -1.17 -12.50 -0.93
N SER A 127 -1.50 -13.79 -1.03
CA SER A 127 -0.61 -14.80 -1.59
C SER A 127 -0.31 -14.53 -3.08
N MET A 128 -1.33 -14.23 -3.87
CA MET A 128 -1.19 -13.87 -5.28
C MET A 128 -0.39 -12.57 -5.43
N THR A 129 -0.67 -11.57 -4.61
CA THR A 129 0.05 -10.29 -4.61
C THR A 129 1.51 -10.51 -4.25
N ASN A 130 1.82 -11.31 -3.23
CA ASN A 130 3.18 -11.64 -2.85
C ASN A 130 3.97 -12.24 -4.04
N GLN A 131 3.39 -13.16 -4.82
CA GLN A 131 4.05 -13.73 -6.00
C GLN A 131 4.34 -12.66 -7.07
N THR A 132 3.47 -11.67 -7.22
CA THR A 132 3.72 -10.53 -8.13
C THR A 132 4.93 -9.71 -7.66
N TYR A 133 5.05 -9.46 -6.35
CA TYR A 133 6.21 -8.77 -5.78
C TYR A 133 7.50 -9.59 -5.92
N VAL A 134 7.43 -10.92 -5.78
CA VAL A 134 8.58 -11.82 -6.04
C VAL A 134 9.05 -11.67 -7.50
N ALA A 135 8.11 -11.67 -8.46
CA ALA A 135 8.43 -11.48 -9.87
C ALA A 135 9.04 -10.10 -10.14
N ALA A 136 8.48 -9.03 -9.53
CA ALA A 136 9.01 -7.67 -9.67
C ALA A 136 10.43 -7.55 -9.10
N LYS A 137 10.70 -8.16 -7.93
CA LYS A 137 12.04 -8.20 -7.35
C LYS A 137 13.03 -8.93 -8.25
N ALA A 138 12.63 -10.03 -8.86
CA ALA A 138 13.48 -10.77 -9.81
C ALA A 138 13.80 -9.94 -11.06
N ALA A 139 12.86 -9.10 -11.52
CA ALA A 139 13.04 -8.26 -12.70
C ALA A 139 13.81 -6.97 -12.43
N TYR A 140 13.60 -6.32 -11.28
CA TYR A 140 14.07 -4.94 -11.04
C TYR A 140 14.99 -4.81 -9.82
N GLY A 141 15.22 -5.86 -9.06
CA GLY A 141 16.00 -5.84 -7.82
C GLY A 141 15.17 -5.44 -6.60
N GLY A 142 15.68 -5.78 -5.40
CA GLY A 142 14.97 -5.57 -4.13
C GLY A 142 14.82 -4.09 -3.73
N ASP A 143 15.77 -3.25 -4.12
CA ASP A 143 15.78 -1.81 -3.80
C ASP A 143 14.84 -0.99 -4.71
N ALA A 144 14.32 -1.59 -5.79
CA ALA A 144 13.35 -0.95 -6.65
C ALA A 144 12.08 -0.58 -5.89
N GLN A 145 11.42 0.51 -6.30
CA GLN A 145 10.25 1.04 -5.62
C GLN A 145 9.02 0.13 -5.76
N SER A 146 8.21 0.00 -4.71
CA SER A 146 7.08 -0.92 -4.67
C SER A 146 6.05 -0.72 -5.80
N PRO A 147 5.76 0.51 -6.31
CA PRO A 147 4.85 0.68 -7.44
C PRO A 147 5.38 0.08 -8.76
N MET A 148 6.64 -0.31 -8.85
CA MET A 148 7.17 -1.00 -10.02
C MET A 148 6.55 -2.39 -10.27
N ILE A 149 5.71 -2.91 -9.37
CA ILE A 149 4.87 -4.08 -9.72
C ILE A 149 3.95 -3.81 -10.90
N ALA A 150 3.50 -2.56 -11.10
CA ALA A 150 2.72 -2.18 -12.28
C ALA A 150 3.57 -2.22 -13.57
N LYS A 151 4.87 -1.95 -13.45
CA LYS A 151 5.80 -2.02 -14.58
C LYS A 151 5.94 -3.44 -15.17
N LEU A 152 5.67 -4.49 -14.39
CA LEU A 152 5.61 -5.86 -14.94
C LEU A 152 4.58 -5.98 -16.06
N LEU A 153 3.41 -5.33 -15.92
CA LEU A 153 2.39 -5.32 -16.97
C LEU A 153 2.81 -4.44 -18.14
N GLU A 154 3.48 -3.31 -17.88
CA GLU A 154 4.02 -2.46 -18.94
C GLU A 154 5.02 -3.24 -19.81
N ASP A 155 5.96 -3.91 -19.19
CA ASP A 155 6.99 -4.69 -19.87
C ASP A 155 6.40 -5.92 -20.60
N LEU A 156 5.47 -6.64 -19.95
CA LEU A 156 4.80 -7.78 -20.53
C LEU A 156 4.00 -7.42 -21.81
N LEU A 157 3.36 -6.24 -21.79
CA LEU A 157 2.47 -5.80 -22.87
C LEU A 157 3.12 -4.84 -23.85
N GLY A 158 4.41 -4.49 -23.67
CA GLY A 158 5.17 -3.61 -24.54
C GLY A 158 4.59 -2.20 -24.60
N THR A 159 4.12 -1.67 -23.47
CA THR A 159 3.48 -0.34 -23.36
C THR A 159 3.85 0.31 -22.03
N ASP A 160 3.39 1.52 -21.80
CA ASP A 160 3.56 2.24 -20.53
C ASP A 160 2.23 2.71 -19.95
N LEU A 161 2.23 3.13 -18.69
CA LEU A 161 1.10 3.75 -18.01
C LEU A 161 1.43 5.24 -17.77
N ARG A 162 1.55 6.05 -18.82
CA ARG A 162 1.88 7.47 -18.71
C ARG A 162 0.69 8.35 -19.04
N ALA A 163 0.49 9.36 -18.18
CA ALA A 163 -0.45 10.44 -18.40
C ALA A 163 0.15 11.78 -17.92
N PRO A 164 -0.12 12.89 -18.62
CA PRO A 164 0.35 14.21 -18.20
C PRO A 164 -0.37 14.70 -16.95
N GLY A 165 0.27 15.62 -16.20
CA GLY A 165 -0.36 16.30 -15.06
C GLY A 165 -0.21 15.59 -13.71
N PHE A 166 0.47 14.45 -13.64
CA PHE A 166 0.69 13.72 -12.39
C PHE A 166 2.06 14.04 -11.78
N PRO A 167 2.17 14.12 -10.42
CA PRO A 167 3.39 14.51 -9.73
C PRO A 167 4.45 13.41 -9.78
N ALA A 168 5.72 13.80 -9.79
CA ALA A 168 6.85 12.87 -9.69
C ALA A 168 7.11 12.39 -8.26
N ARG A 169 6.60 13.11 -7.26
CA ARG A 169 6.69 12.80 -5.83
C ARG A 169 5.42 13.25 -5.13
N LEU A 170 5.08 12.56 -4.05
CA LEU A 170 4.03 13.00 -3.13
C LEU A 170 4.57 14.11 -2.23
N GLU A 171 3.74 15.13 -1.96
CA GLU A 171 4.04 16.21 -1.01
C GLU A 171 3.82 15.78 0.43
#